data_49caaa7ab62a2441c1fd26f807ecc1f6
#
_entry.id   49caaa7ab62a2441c1fd26f807ecc1f6
#
_cell.length_a   1.000
_cell.length_b   1.000
_cell.length_c   1.000
_cell.angle_alpha   90.00
_cell.angle_beta   90.00
_cell.angle_gamma   90.00
#
_symmetry.space_group_name_H-M   'P 1'
#
loop_
_entity.id
_entity.type
_entity.pdbx_description
1 polymer ?
#
loop_
_entity_poly.entity_id
_entity_poly.type
_entity_poly.pdbx_seq_one_letter_code
_entity_poly.pdbx_strand_id
1 'polypeptide(L)'
;MVKVKEYKNPNELLEHIKTKGIIVLDNNSTLEKIKKYSYYSIINSYKDVFKNSDNEYNEGVSFDEIFALYEFDKNLRLIFLKYILEIEINIKSILSEVISANYGIKDYLIVKNYDETIDETLIQESIDKIQDEINKQNGKHTAITHYINKYGFVPPYVLIKILTLGELSKLFTMLKQIDRQLVSKEFKISDKLLKQIMKNMTLVRNICAHND
;
A
#
# COMPACT_ATOMS: atom_id res chain seq x y z
N MET A 1 0.68 -17.77 -33.80
CA MET A 1 1.99 -17.14 -33.53
C MET A 1 1.78 -16.01 -32.55
N VAL A 2 2.44 -16.05 -31.38
CA VAL A 2 2.42 -14.94 -30.43
C VAL A 2 3.26 -13.82 -31.05
N LYS A 3 2.66 -12.65 -31.32
CA LYS A 3 3.42 -11.46 -31.75
C LYS A 3 4.31 -11.01 -30.59
N VAL A 4 5.60 -11.22 -30.69
CA VAL A 4 6.57 -10.66 -29.75
C VAL A 4 6.63 -9.15 -29.99
N LYS A 5 6.44 -8.37 -28.94
CA LYS A 5 6.52 -6.90 -29.01
C LYS A 5 7.98 -6.51 -29.00
N GLU A 6 8.44 -5.84 -30.06
CA GLU A 6 9.83 -5.39 -30.18
C GLU A 6 10.16 -4.24 -29.22
N TYR A 7 11.39 -4.23 -28.72
CA TYR A 7 11.92 -3.10 -27.93
C TYR A 7 12.02 -1.85 -28.81
N LYS A 8 11.65 -0.71 -28.25
CA LYS A 8 11.81 0.61 -28.89
C LYS A 8 12.65 1.51 -27.98
N ASN A 9 13.70 2.11 -28.54
CA ASN A 9 14.50 3.11 -27.84
C ASN A 9 13.72 4.43 -27.67
N PRO A 10 14.19 5.39 -26.83
CA PRO A 10 13.45 6.63 -26.59
C PRO A 10 13.15 7.46 -27.83
N ASN A 11 14.01 7.49 -28.84
CA ASN A 11 13.74 8.21 -30.09
C ASN A 11 12.63 7.52 -30.91
N GLU A 12 12.65 6.19 -30.99
CA GLU A 12 11.62 5.41 -31.66
C GLU A 12 10.27 5.54 -30.92
N LEU A 13 10.29 5.68 -29.58
CA LEU A 13 9.09 5.95 -28.78
C LEU A 13 8.56 7.36 -29.05
N LEU A 14 9.41 8.36 -29.20
CA LEU A 14 9.01 9.72 -29.57
C LEU A 14 8.30 9.74 -30.93
N GLU A 15 8.90 9.09 -31.93
CA GLU A 15 8.24 8.99 -33.25
C GLU A 15 6.92 8.17 -33.16
N HIS A 16 6.89 7.12 -32.36
CA HIS A 16 5.68 6.37 -32.13
C HIS A 16 4.56 7.21 -31.50
N ILE A 17 4.87 8.13 -30.58
CA ILE A 17 3.89 9.09 -30.02
C ILE A 17 3.30 9.95 -31.13
N LYS A 18 4.14 10.50 -32.01
CA LYS A 18 3.70 11.32 -33.14
C LYS A 18 2.82 10.54 -34.14
N THR A 19 3.18 9.29 -34.43
CA THR A 19 2.36 8.43 -35.33
C THR A 19 0.99 8.09 -34.74
N LYS A 20 0.79 8.27 -33.42
CA LYS A 20 -0.50 8.11 -32.74
C LYS A 20 -1.36 9.38 -32.78
N GLY A 21 -0.91 10.44 -33.41
CA GLY A 21 -1.63 11.73 -33.49
C GLY A 21 -1.44 12.62 -32.25
N ILE A 22 -0.55 12.25 -31.32
CA ILE A 22 -0.25 13.09 -30.16
C ILE A 22 0.71 14.21 -30.58
N ILE A 23 0.37 15.44 -30.26
CA ILE A 23 1.18 16.62 -30.55
C ILE A 23 2.38 16.67 -29.60
N VAL A 24 3.57 16.81 -30.14
CA VAL A 24 4.83 16.99 -29.41
C VAL A 24 5.36 18.39 -29.69
N LEU A 25 5.29 19.29 -28.69
CA LEU A 25 5.72 20.67 -28.81
C LEU A 25 7.24 20.81 -28.75
N ASP A 26 7.91 20.03 -27.88
CA ASP A 26 9.35 20.02 -27.71
C ASP A 26 9.87 18.58 -27.65
N ASN A 27 10.63 18.18 -28.68
CA ASN A 27 11.20 16.86 -28.78
C ASN A 27 12.20 16.54 -27.66
N ASN A 28 13.06 17.50 -27.30
CA ASN A 28 14.11 17.29 -26.31
C ASN A 28 13.49 17.10 -24.91
N SER A 29 12.59 17.99 -24.52
CA SER A 29 11.84 17.88 -23.26
C SER A 29 11.07 16.57 -23.18
N THR A 30 10.40 16.16 -24.25
CA THR A 30 9.65 14.90 -24.30
C THR A 30 10.59 13.69 -24.16
N LEU A 31 11.75 13.69 -24.83
CA LEU A 31 12.74 12.62 -24.70
C LEU A 31 13.28 12.50 -23.26
N GLU A 32 13.57 13.61 -22.62
CA GLU A 32 14.01 13.62 -21.21
C GLU A 32 12.94 13.04 -20.28
N LYS A 33 11.67 13.43 -20.46
CA LYS A 33 10.55 12.90 -19.69
C LYS A 33 10.37 11.40 -19.91
N ILE A 34 10.44 10.91 -21.16
CA ILE A 34 10.35 9.48 -21.49
C ILE A 34 11.49 8.68 -20.85
N LYS A 35 12.74 9.20 -20.90
CA LYS A 35 13.90 8.55 -20.26
C LYS A 35 13.77 8.48 -18.75
N LYS A 36 13.27 9.54 -18.12
CA LYS A 36 13.18 9.67 -16.66
C LYS A 36 12.03 8.87 -16.06
N TYR A 37 10.86 8.86 -16.70
CA TYR A 37 9.61 8.33 -16.12
C TYR A 37 9.05 7.13 -16.86
N SER A 38 9.66 6.71 -17.96
CA SER A 38 9.23 5.68 -18.90
C SER A 38 7.97 6.05 -19.71
N TYR A 39 7.99 5.69 -20.99
CA TYR A 39 6.85 5.81 -21.88
C TYR A 39 5.60 5.08 -21.32
N TYR A 40 5.82 3.90 -20.74
CA TYR A 40 4.72 3.08 -20.24
C TYR A 40 3.96 3.79 -19.11
N SER A 41 4.70 4.35 -18.15
CA SER A 41 4.09 5.04 -17.01
C SER A 41 3.40 6.35 -17.40
N ILE A 42 3.92 7.09 -18.40
CA ILE A 42 3.31 8.36 -18.82
C ILE A 42 2.11 8.08 -19.74
N ILE A 43 2.31 7.33 -20.82
CA ILE A 43 1.31 7.21 -21.89
C ILE A 43 0.30 6.10 -21.60
N ASN A 44 0.78 4.88 -21.29
CA ASN A 44 -0.12 3.74 -21.20
C ASN A 44 -1.06 3.81 -19.98
N SER A 45 -0.62 4.40 -18.87
CA SER A 45 -1.45 4.53 -17.67
C SER A 45 -2.59 5.54 -17.82
N TYR A 46 -2.43 6.53 -18.69
CA TYR A 46 -3.41 7.63 -18.81
C TYR A 46 -4.07 7.75 -20.21
N LYS A 47 -3.66 6.93 -21.19
CA LYS A 47 -4.13 7.01 -22.58
C LYS A 47 -5.65 7.01 -22.73
N ASP A 48 -6.36 6.25 -21.87
CA ASP A 48 -7.80 6.04 -22.03
C ASP A 48 -8.61 7.31 -21.71
N VAL A 49 -8.03 8.25 -20.92
CA VAL A 49 -8.63 9.57 -20.64
C VAL A 49 -8.64 10.46 -21.89
N PHE A 50 -7.68 10.26 -22.80
CA PHE A 50 -7.44 11.10 -23.98
C PHE A 50 -7.91 10.46 -25.28
N LYS A 51 -8.61 9.34 -25.23
CA LYS A 51 -9.09 8.60 -26.40
C LYS A 51 -10.61 8.69 -26.56
N ASN A 52 -11.03 8.63 -27.83
CA ASN A 52 -12.43 8.53 -28.23
C ASN A 52 -12.94 7.07 -28.20
N SER A 53 -14.21 6.87 -28.60
CA SER A 53 -14.85 5.55 -28.69
C SER A 53 -14.16 4.59 -29.67
N ASP A 54 -13.46 5.11 -30.66
CA ASP A 54 -12.75 4.32 -31.68
C ASP A 54 -11.32 3.95 -31.26
N ASN A 55 -10.99 4.23 -29.98
CA ASN A 55 -9.68 3.98 -29.38
C ASN A 55 -8.54 4.81 -30.00
N GLU A 56 -8.87 5.92 -30.65
CA GLU A 56 -7.94 6.91 -31.19
C GLU A 56 -7.81 8.10 -30.25
N TYR A 57 -6.65 8.78 -30.25
CA TYR A 57 -6.50 10.00 -29.46
C TYR A 57 -7.39 11.12 -30.02
N ASN A 58 -8.02 11.87 -29.13
CA ASN A 58 -8.80 13.04 -29.52
C ASN A 58 -7.92 14.06 -30.24
N GLU A 59 -8.52 14.79 -31.18
CA GLU A 59 -7.81 15.86 -31.91
C GLU A 59 -7.26 16.92 -30.95
N GLY A 60 -6.04 17.35 -31.19
CA GLY A 60 -5.39 18.40 -30.38
C GLY A 60 -4.69 17.90 -29.12
N VAL A 61 -4.80 16.62 -28.73
CA VAL A 61 -4.13 16.08 -27.55
C VAL A 61 -2.62 16.20 -27.70
N SER A 62 -1.98 16.81 -26.69
CA SER A 62 -0.53 16.94 -26.62
C SER A 62 0.10 16.00 -25.60
N PHE A 63 1.38 15.68 -25.80
CA PHE A 63 2.17 14.94 -24.81
C PHE A 63 2.25 15.67 -23.46
N ASP A 64 2.29 17.00 -23.47
CA ASP A 64 2.38 17.80 -22.26
C ASP A 64 1.08 17.74 -21.44
N GLU A 65 -0.09 17.61 -22.04
CA GLU A 65 -1.35 17.39 -21.30
C GLU A 65 -1.36 16.01 -20.64
N ILE A 66 -0.94 14.96 -21.35
CA ILE A 66 -0.83 13.62 -20.76
C ILE A 66 0.19 13.62 -19.62
N PHE A 67 1.32 14.28 -19.81
CA PHE A 67 2.34 14.40 -18.78
C PHE A 67 1.89 15.22 -17.58
N ALA A 68 1.10 16.29 -17.79
CA ALA A 68 0.51 17.06 -16.70
C ALA A 68 -0.44 16.22 -15.83
N LEU A 69 -1.25 15.35 -16.45
CA LEU A 69 -2.10 14.40 -15.72
C LEU A 69 -1.25 13.39 -14.92
N TYR A 70 -0.19 12.84 -15.51
CA TYR A 70 0.76 11.98 -14.81
C TYR A 70 1.38 12.68 -13.58
N GLU A 71 1.82 13.93 -13.72
CA GLU A 71 2.42 14.70 -12.62
C GLU A 71 1.39 15.02 -11.53
N PHE A 72 0.18 15.39 -11.91
CA PHE A 72 -0.92 15.63 -10.98
C PHE A 72 -1.19 14.37 -10.13
N ASP A 73 -1.39 13.23 -10.78
CA ASP A 73 -1.66 11.97 -10.11
C ASP A 73 -0.48 11.54 -9.19
N LYS A 74 0.75 11.65 -9.67
CA LYS A 74 1.95 11.39 -8.86
C LYS A 74 1.98 12.24 -7.59
N ASN A 75 1.70 13.54 -7.69
CA ASN A 75 1.69 14.44 -6.54
C ASN A 75 0.54 14.13 -5.59
N LEU A 76 -0.64 13.80 -6.12
CA LEU A 76 -1.80 13.39 -5.33
C LEU A 76 -1.50 12.11 -4.53
N ARG A 77 -0.89 11.10 -5.17
CA ARG A 77 -0.47 9.85 -4.50
C ARG A 77 0.53 10.11 -3.37
N LEU A 78 1.48 11.01 -3.55
CA LEU A 78 2.45 11.39 -2.50
C LEU A 78 1.76 12.04 -1.30
N ILE A 79 0.75 12.88 -1.53
CA ILE A 79 -0.05 13.49 -0.45
C ILE A 79 -0.80 12.40 0.32
N PHE A 80 -1.51 11.51 -0.38
CA PHE A 80 -2.22 10.40 0.27
C PHE A 80 -1.27 9.50 1.06
N LEU A 81 -0.14 9.12 0.46
CA LEU A 81 0.84 8.24 1.12
C LEU A 81 1.38 8.87 2.40
N LYS A 82 1.68 10.17 2.39
CA LYS A 82 2.13 10.90 3.58
C LYS A 82 1.15 10.75 4.74
N TYR A 83 -0.13 11.08 4.51
CA TYR A 83 -1.14 11.03 5.57
C TYR A 83 -1.50 9.60 5.99
N ILE A 84 -1.49 8.65 5.06
CA ILE A 84 -1.71 7.23 5.39
C ILE A 84 -0.59 6.73 6.32
N LEU A 85 0.66 7.07 6.08
CA LEU A 85 1.78 6.68 6.95
C LEU A 85 1.68 7.31 8.34
N GLU A 86 1.23 8.55 8.46
CA GLU A 86 0.98 9.20 9.75
C GLU A 86 -0.13 8.47 10.54
N ILE A 87 -1.24 8.13 9.88
CA ILE A 87 -2.34 7.39 10.49
C ILE A 87 -1.90 5.97 10.86
N GLU A 88 -1.12 5.30 10.01
CA GLU A 88 -0.57 3.97 10.29
C GLU A 88 0.28 3.96 11.56
N ILE A 89 1.14 4.96 11.77
CA ILE A 89 1.96 5.10 13.00
C ILE A 89 1.05 5.22 14.22
N ASN A 90 0.01 6.04 14.16
CA ASN A 90 -0.93 6.22 15.27
C ASN A 90 -1.69 4.92 15.58
N ILE A 91 -2.20 4.24 14.54
CA ILE A 91 -2.87 2.93 14.70
C ILE A 91 -1.91 1.92 15.35
N LYS A 92 -0.67 1.83 14.88
CA LYS A 92 0.37 0.95 15.44
C LYS A 92 0.57 1.19 16.92
N SER A 93 0.71 2.45 17.33
CA SER A 93 0.92 2.82 18.73
C SER A 93 -0.27 2.39 19.61
N ILE A 94 -1.48 2.82 19.25
CA ILE A 94 -2.69 2.55 20.04
C ILE A 94 -2.99 1.05 20.10
N LEU A 95 -2.89 0.36 18.96
CA LEU A 95 -3.15 -1.07 18.87
C LEU A 95 -2.18 -1.88 19.75
N SER A 96 -0.89 -1.52 19.73
CA SER A 96 0.11 -2.19 20.55
C SER A 96 -0.12 -1.98 22.05
N GLU A 97 -0.58 -0.81 22.45
CA GLU A 97 -0.94 -0.50 23.83
C GLU A 97 -2.13 -1.32 24.29
N VAL A 98 -3.24 -1.31 23.53
CA VAL A 98 -4.45 -2.07 23.87
C VAL A 98 -4.15 -3.57 23.97
N ILE A 99 -3.40 -4.13 23.01
CA ILE A 99 -3.02 -5.54 23.03
C ILE A 99 -2.14 -5.84 24.25
N SER A 100 -1.14 -5.02 24.54
CA SER A 100 -0.24 -5.24 25.68
C SER A 100 -0.97 -5.17 27.01
N ALA A 101 -1.91 -4.23 27.16
CA ALA A 101 -2.68 -4.04 28.39
C ALA A 101 -3.66 -5.19 28.66
N ASN A 102 -4.36 -5.66 27.61
CA ASN A 102 -5.49 -6.61 27.78
C ASN A 102 -5.06 -8.07 27.63
N TYR A 103 -4.02 -8.36 26.82
CA TYR A 103 -3.57 -9.73 26.54
C TYR A 103 -2.14 -10.02 27.02
N GLY A 104 -1.44 -9.01 27.57
CA GLY A 104 -0.07 -9.12 28.03
C GLY A 104 0.96 -9.01 26.89
N ILE A 105 2.23 -9.03 27.30
CA ILE A 105 3.34 -8.79 26.37
C ILE A 105 3.92 -10.08 25.77
N LYS A 106 3.57 -11.26 26.30
CA LYS A 106 4.14 -12.55 25.90
C LYS A 106 3.11 -13.44 25.17
N ASP A 107 1.95 -13.65 25.78
CA ASP A 107 1.00 -14.67 25.35
C ASP A 107 -0.22 -14.07 24.59
N TYR A 108 0.00 -12.95 23.89
CA TYR A 108 -1.07 -12.26 23.17
C TYR A 108 -1.47 -12.94 21.87
N LEU A 109 -0.59 -13.74 21.24
CA LEU A 109 -0.87 -14.51 20.02
C LEU A 109 -1.44 -15.91 20.37
N ILE A 110 -2.58 -15.93 21.04
CA ILE A 110 -3.31 -17.15 21.42
C ILE A 110 -4.77 -16.98 20.99
N VAL A 111 -5.36 -17.96 20.30
CA VAL A 111 -6.72 -17.91 19.72
C VAL A 111 -7.77 -17.42 20.72
N LYS A 112 -7.75 -17.91 21.95
CA LYS A 112 -8.72 -17.52 23.02
C LYS A 112 -8.73 -16.04 23.40
N ASN A 113 -7.71 -15.29 23.04
CA ASN A 113 -7.63 -13.85 23.30
C ASN A 113 -8.45 -13.01 22.31
N TYR A 114 -8.85 -13.60 21.20
CA TYR A 114 -9.53 -12.92 20.11
C TYR A 114 -11.05 -13.13 20.13
N ASP A 115 -11.74 -12.54 19.17
CA ASP A 115 -13.20 -12.52 19.05
C ASP A 115 -13.73 -13.93 18.73
N GLU A 116 -14.45 -14.54 19.66
CA GLU A 116 -15.03 -15.89 19.57
C GLU A 116 -16.12 -16.03 18.49
N THR A 117 -16.58 -14.91 17.92
CA THR A 117 -17.53 -14.94 16.79
C THR A 117 -16.83 -15.19 15.45
N ILE A 118 -15.50 -15.14 15.41
CA ILE A 118 -14.68 -15.44 14.23
C ILE A 118 -14.25 -16.90 14.27
N ASP A 119 -14.27 -17.56 13.12
CA ASP A 119 -13.78 -18.93 13.00
C ASP A 119 -12.35 -19.06 13.55
N GLU A 120 -12.15 -19.97 14.48
CA GLU A 120 -10.87 -20.21 15.14
C GLU A 120 -9.74 -20.54 14.14
N THR A 121 -10.08 -21.20 13.04
CA THR A 121 -9.08 -21.54 11.99
C THR A 121 -8.56 -20.29 11.31
N LEU A 122 -9.41 -19.29 11.04
CA LEU A 122 -9.02 -18.00 10.45
C LEU A 122 -8.16 -17.18 11.41
N ILE A 123 -8.45 -17.23 12.71
CA ILE A 123 -7.64 -16.59 13.74
C ILE A 123 -6.26 -17.27 13.79
N GLN A 124 -6.22 -18.62 13.84
CA GLN A 124 -4.98 -19.37 13.90
C GLN A 124 -4.10 -19.12 12.67
N GLU A 125 -4.67 -19.16 11.46
CA GLU A 125 -3.93 -18.81 10.23
C GLU A 125 -3.32 -17.41 10.25
N SER A 126 -4.02 -16.47 10.89
CA SER A 126 -3.52 -15.10 11.00
C SER A 126 -2.38 -15.00 12.03
N ILE A 127 -2.48 -15.74 13.14
CA ILE A 127 -1.43 -15.87 14.14
C ILE A 127 -0.19 -16.55 13.53
N ASP A 128 -0.37 -17.61 12.79
CA ASP A 128 0.73 -18.35 12.14
C ASP A 128 1.49 -17.45 11.16
N LYS A 129 0.78 -16.64 10.36
CA LYS A 129 1.41 -15.66 9.46
C LYS A 129 2.22 -14.60 10.21
N ILE A 130 1.73 -14.14 11.37
CA ILE A 130 2.47 -13.19 12.22
C ILE A 130 3.72 -13.87 12.79
N GLN A 131 3.63 -15.11 13.26
CA GLN A 131 4.77 -15.86 13.77
C GLN A 131 5.80 -16.13 12.67
N ASP A 132 5.37 -16.50 11.48
CA ASP A 132 6.23 -16.65 10.30
C ASP A 132 6.97 -15.35 9.97
N GLU A 133 6.29 -14.19 10.05
CA GLU A 133 6.94 -12.91 9.82
C GLU A 133 7.96 -12.59 10.92
N ILE A 134 7.66 -12.86 12.20
CA ILE A 134 8.64 -12.76 13.30
C ILE A 134 9.88 -13.60 12.98
N ASN A 135 9.69 -14.85 12.56
CA ASN A 135 10.78 -15.78 12.24
C ASN A 135 11.62 -15.27 11.05
N LYS A 136 10.98 -14.75 9.98
CA LYS A 136 11.68 -14.16 8.83
C LYS A 136 12.51 -12.93 9.18
N GLN A 137 12.06 -12.15 10.17
CA GLN A 137 12.72 -10.93 10.61
C GLN A 137 13.81 -11.18 11.67
N ASN A 138 13.85 -12.36 12.26
CA ASN A 138 14.93 -12.76 13.18
C ASN A 138 16.27 -12.82 12.41
N GLY A 139 17.28 -12.17 12.95
CA GLY A 139 18.58 -11.98 12.30
C GLY A 139 18.64 -10.81 11.29
N LYS A 140 17.49 -10.21 10.93
CA LYS A 140 17.41 -9.07 9.99
C LYS A 140 17.00 -7.77 10.68
N HIS A 141 15.97 -7.82 11.52
CA HIS A 141 15.46 -6.66 12.24
C HIS A 141 16.02 -6.62 13.66
N THR A 142 16.83 -5.60 13.98
CA THR A 142 17.58 -5.49 15.24
C THR A 142 16.72 -5.68 16.48
N ALA A 143 15.57 -5.03 16.58
CA ALA A 143 14.70 -5.15 17.76
C ALA A 143 14.09 -6.55 17.88
N ILE A 144 13.62 -7.18 16.79
CA ILE A 144 13.09 -8.55 16.81
C ILE A 144 14.14 -9.52 17.30
N THR A 145 15.33 -9.49 16.69
CA THR A 145 16.47 -10.34 17.08
C THR A 145 16.88 -10.15 18.54
N HIS A 146 16.93 -8.91 18.99
CA HIS A 146 17.25 -8.60 20.40
C HIS A 146 16.24 -9.24 21.35
N TYR A 147 14.93 -9.08 21.10
CA TYR A 147 13.90 -9.59 22.01
C TYR A 147 13.84 -11.13 21.99
N ILE A 148 13.97 -11.78 20.83
CA ILE A 148 14.06 -13.24 20.75
C ILE A 148 15.26 -13.77 21.52
N ASN A 149 16.45 -13.23 21.30
CA ASN A 149 17.68 -13.71 21.93
C ASN A 149 17.71 -13.47 23.45
N LYS A 150 17.16 -12.33 23.90
CA LYS A 150 17.22 -11.98 25.32
C LYS A 150 16.06 -12.50 26.16
N TYR A 151 14.85 -12.53 25.56
CA TYR A 151 13.62 -12.80 26.31
C TYR A 151 12.85 -14.02 25.79
N GLY A 152 13.19 -14.55 24.61
CA GLY A 152 12.53 -15.70 23.98
C GLY A 152 11.16 -15.39 23.37
N PHE A 153 10.74 -14.12 23.30
CA PHE A 153 9.48 -13.69 22.69
C PHE A 153 9.59 -12.25 22.17
N VAL A 154 8.64 -11.85 21.33
CA VAL A 154 8.52 -10.51 20.77
C VAL A 154 7.26 -9.84 21.33
N PRO A 155 7.37 -8.73 22.09
CA PRO A 155 6.19 -8.03 22.64
C PRO A 155 5.42 -7.27 21.56
N PRO A 156 4.10 -6.92 21.78
CA PRO A 156 3.26 -6.24 20.81
C PRO A 156 3.87 -4.94 20.25
N TYR A 157 4.47 -4.11 21.11
CA TYR A 157 5.09 -2.84 20.73
C TYR A 157 6.37 -2.97 19.86
N VAL A 158 6.95 -4.18 19.80
CA VAL A 158 8.04 -4.51 18.87
C VAL A 158 7.50 -5.17 17.62
N LEU A 159 6.56 -6.11 17.77
CA LEU A 159 5.88 -6.77 16.64
C LEU A 159 5.30 -5.78 15.66
N ILE A 160 4.61 -4.76 16.17
CA ILE A 160 3.90 -3.78 15.34
C ILE A 160 4.80 -3.06 14.33
N LYS A 161 6.13 -3.02 14.57
CA LYS A 161 7.10 -2.37 13.67
C LYS A 161 7.31 -3.13 12.37
N ILE A 162 7.10 -4.43 12.37
CA ILE A 162 7.30 -5.29 11.19
C ILE A 162 5.99 -5.59 10.44
N LEU A 163 4.84 -5.32 11.05
CA LEU A 163 3.54 -5.55 10.42
C LEU A 163 3.22 -4.48 9.37
N THR A 164 2.75 -4.93 8.23
CA THR A 164 2.15 -4.08 7.18
C THR A 164 0.79 -3.56 7.62
N LEU A 165 0.29 -2.50 6.97
CA LEU A 165 -1.05 -1.97 7.24
C LEU A 165 -2.16 -3.03 7.03
N GLY A 166 -1.99 -3.94 6.06
CA GLY A 166 -2.91 -5.05 5.83
C GLY A 166 -2.94 -6.05 6.98
N GLU A 167 -1.78 -6.40 7.54
CA GLU A 167 -1.67 -7.28 8.71
C GLU A 167 -2.22 -6.60 9.97
N LEU A 168 -1.97 -5.30 10.15
CA LEU A 168 -2.58 -4.51 11.21
C LEU A 168 -4.10 -4.50 11.13
N SER A 169 -4.66 -4.34 9.91
CA SER A 169 -6.10 -4.37 9.67
C SER A 169 -6.71 -5.73 10.04
N LYS A 170 -6.01 -6.83 9.74
CA LYS A 170 -6.42 -8.17 10.13
C LYS A 170 -6.35 -8.36 11.64
N LEU A 171 -5.23 -7.97 12.26
CA LEU A 171 -5.04 -8.05 13.71
C LEU A 171 -6.11 -7.25 14.46
N PHE A 172 -6.40 -6.02 14.05
CA PHE A 172 -7.50 -5.21 14.60
C PHE A 172 -8.85 -5.91 14.44
N THR A 173 -9.13 -6.51 13.29
CA THR A 173 -10.37 -7.23 13.02
C THR A 173 -10.59 -8.43 13.94
N MET A 174 -9.51 -9.11 14.34
CA MET A 174 -9.56 -10.27 15.21
C MET A 174 -9.78 -9.92 16.69
N LEU A 175 -9.47 -8.68 17.11
CA LEU A 175 -9.70 -8.28 18.51
C LEU A 175 -11.17 -8.43 18.91
N LYS A 176 -11.43 -8.67 20.19
CA LYS A 176 -12.77 -8.60 20.77
C LYS A 176 -13.37 -7.22 20.53
N GLN A 177 -14.70 -7.16 20.40
CA GLN A 177 -15.38 -5.89 20.08
C GLN A 177 -15.04 -4.77 21.06
N ILE A 178 -14.94 -5.07 22.36
CA ILE A 178 -14.59 -4.08 23.38
C ILE A 178 -13.21 -3.48 23.12
N ASP A 179 -12.22 -4.27 22.71
CA ASP A 179 -10.88 -3.81 22.44
C ASP A 179 -10.79 -3.01 21.14
N ARG A 180 -11.56 -3.42 20.09
CA ARG A 180 -11.73 -2.61 18.88
C ARG A 180 -12.32 -1.24 19.19
N GLN A 181 -13.29 -1.17 20.12
CA GLN A 181 -13.87 0.08 20.57
C GLN A 181 -12.89 0.96 21.33
N LEU A 182 -11.99 0.39 22.15
CA LEU A 182 -10.93 1.14 22.81
C LEU A 182 -10.00 1.79 21.78
N VAL A 183 -9.56 1.03 20.77
CA VAL A 183 -8.73 1.56 19.67
C VAL A 183 -9.46 2.65 18.89
N SER A 184 -10.70 2.40 18.47
CA SER A 184 -11.47 3.32 17.61
C SER A 184 -11.90 4.61 18.31
N LYS A 185 -12.03 4.60 19.63
CA LYS A 185 -12.34 5.77 20.47
C LYS A 185 -11.27 6.86 20.33
N GLU A 186 -10.00 6.49 20.20
CA GLU A 186 -8.91 7.45 20.01
C GLU A 186 -9.05 8.24 18.69
N PHE A 187 -9.71 7.64 17.69
CA PHE A 187 -10.04 8.28 16.41
C PHE A 187 -11.43 8.92 16.40
N LYS A 188 -12.18 8.87 17.50
CA LYS A 188 -13.55 9.39 17.64
C LYS A 188 -14.53 8.82 16.59
N ILE A 189 -14.38 7.57 16.22
CA ILE A 189 -15.23 6.85 15.26
C ILE A 189 -15.64 5.48 15.83
N SER A 190 -16.61 4.80 15.20
CA SER A 190 -16.97 3.45 15.57
C SER A 190 -15.92 2.42 15.13
N ASP A 191 -15.85 1.28 15.83
CA ASP A 191 -14.99 0.15 15.47
C ASP A 191 -15.29 -0.40 14.06
N LYS A 192 -16.56 -0.42 13.68
CA LYS A 192 -17.00 -0.82 12.33
C LYS A 192 -16.44 0.11 11.25
N LEU A 193 -16.50 1.43 11.50
CA LEU A 193 -15.98 2.41 10.57
C LEU A 193 -14.44 2.35 10.49
N LEU A 194 -13.75 2.22 11.63
CA LEU A 194 -12.28 2.07 11.64
C LEU A 194 -11.84 0.83 10.87
N LYS A 195 -12.52 -0.31 11.04
CA LYS A 195 -12.26 -1.54 10.29
C LYS A 195 -12.34 -1.31 8.77
N GLN A 196 -13.39 -0.61 8.32
CA GLN A 196 -13.56 -0.28 6.89
C GLN A 196 -12.50 0.67 6.39
N ILE A 197 -12.17 1.71 7.17
CA ILE A 197 -11.11 2.67 6.84
C ILE A 197 -9.76 1.96 6.70
N MET A 198 -9.36 1.12 7.65
CA MET A 198 -8.09 0.40 7.60
C MET A 198 -7.99 -0.50 6.37
N LYS A 199 -9.08 -1.20 6.01
CA LYS A 199 -9.14 -2.01 4.78
C LYS A 199 -8.94 -1.16 3.53
N ASN A 200 -9.65 -0.04 3.42
CA ASN A 200 -9.57 0.86 2.28
C ASN A 200 -8.20 1.56 2.21
N MET A 201 -7.66 2.00 3.35
CA MET A 201 -6.32 2.58 3.44
C MET A 201 -5.24 1.60 2.95
N THR A 202 -5.36 0.31 3.25
CA THR A 202 -4.43 -0.70 2.75
C THR A 202 -4.41 -0.73 1.23
N LEU A 203 -5.58 -0.69 0.60
CA LEU A 203 -5.72 -0.66 -0.86
C LEU A 203 -5.10 0.63 -1.44
N VAL A 204 -5.52 1.79 -0.92
CA VAL A 204 -5.03 3.09 -1.39
C VAL A 204 -3.51 3.22 -1.19
N ARG A 205 -2.98 2.77 -0.04
CA ARG A 205 -1.54 2.77 0.24
C ARG A 205 -0.76 1.97 -0.81
N ASN A 206 -1.28 0.81 -1.20
CA ASN A 206 -0.62 -0.04 -2.19
C ASN A 206 -0.65 0.62 -3.58
N ILE A 207 -1.79 1.17 -3.99
CA ILE A 207 -1.90 1.95 -5.23
C ILE A 207 -0.91 3.12 -5.23
N CYS A 208 -0.85 3.90 -4.14
CA CYS A 208 0.05 5.05 -4.04
C CYS A 208 1.53 4.66 -4.07
N ALA A 209 1.89 3.52 -3.49
CA ALA A 209 3.28 3.07 -3.38
C ALA A 209 3.80 2.39 -4.66
N HIS A 210 2.95 1.66 -5.39
CA HIS A 210 3.37 0.79 -6.50
C HIS A 210 3.01 1.33 -7.88
N ASN A 211 2.24 2.40 -7.97
CA ASN A 211 1.82 3.04 -9.24
C ASN A 211 0.96 2.11 -10.13
N ASP A 212 0.17 1.22 -9.50
CA ASP A 212 -0.71 0.27 -10.17
C ASP A 212 -2.18 0.66 -9.98
#